data_f3b00d8019cd27d2fd0dbbc48281644c
#
_entry.id   f3b00d8019cd27d2fd0dbbc48281644c
#
_cell.length_a   1.000
_cell.length_b   1.000
_cell.length_c   1.000
_cell.angle_alpha   90.00
_cell.angle_beta   90.00
_cell.angle_gamma   90.00
#
_symmetry.space_group_name_H-M   'P 1'
#
loop_
_entity.id
_entity.type
_entity.pdbx_description
1 polymer ?
#
loop_
_entity_poly.entity_id
_entity_poly.type
_entity_poly.pdbx_seq_one_letter_code
_entity_poly.pdbx_strand_id
1 'polypeptide(L)'
;MELRDSVPEMDRPEEPTFEIGQERSEEFTAAGPLLTDVGGSIGVKVLSTPGMIAVMERNSAVLSLENLPEGKATVGFEVCVKHVAAAAEDSVCTVSSRLEEIVDGRKLRFAVEVTEGDRTIGVGTHERRVIDVGSLGG
;
A
#
# COMPACT_ATOMS: atom_id res chain seq x y z
N MET A 1 -6.45 -15.12 -1.34
CA MET A 1 -6.27 -14.45 -0.04
C MET A 1 -7.27 -13.31 0.10
N GLU A 2 -7.98 -13.31 1.18
CA GLU A 2 -8.91 -12.22 1.46
C GLU A 2 -8.19 -11.10 2.18
N LEU A 3 -8.21 -9.90 1.59
CA LEU A 3 -7.59 -8.73 2.18
C LEU A 3 -8.66 -7.84 2.81
N ARG A 4 -8.42 -7.44 4.04
CA ARG A 4 -9.31 -6.51 4.71
C ARG A 4 -8.89 -5.10 4.34
N ASP A 5 -9.76 -4.38 3.65
CA ASP A 5 -9.48 -3.04 3.14
C ASP A 5 -9.94 -1.93 4.09
N SER A 6 -10.46 -2.30 5.25
CA SER A 6 -11.01 -1.33 6.19
C SER A 6 -10.55 -1.59 7.62
N VAL A 7 -10.51 -0.52 8.40
CA VAL A 7 -10.25 -0.55 9.84
C VAL A 7 -11.60 -0.39 10.52
N PRO A 8 -11.96 -1.23 11.51
CA PRO A 8 -13.23 -1.09 12.22
C PRO A 8 -13.40 0.32 12.78
N GLU A 9 -14.60 0.85 12.68
CA GLU A 9 -14.93 2.19 13.16
C GLU A 9 -14.52 2.44 14.60
N MET A 10 -14.73 1.45 15.47
CA MET A 10 -14.43 1.57 16.89
C MET A 10 -12.94 1.77 17.18
N ASP A 11 -12.08 1.41 16.22
CA ASP A 11 -10.63 1.54 16.35
C ASP A 11 -10.11 2.83 15.72
N ARG A 12 -11.00 3.69 15.22
CA ARG A 12 -10.60 4.92 14.56
C ARG A 12 -10.60 6.09 15.56
N PRO A 13 -9.60 6.98 15.46
CA PRO A 13 -9.50 8.13 16.35
C PRO A 13 -10.59 9.16 16.06
N GLU A 14 -10.85 10.03 17.01
CA GLU A 14 -11.80 11.14 16.84
C GLU A 14 -11.22 12.25 15.96
N GLU A 15 -9.90 12.39 15.96
CA GLU A 15 -9.16 13.38 15.17
C GLU A 15 -7.96 12.72 14.52
N PRO A 16 -7.39 13.30 13.44
CA PRO A 16 -6.19 12.73 12.82
C PRO A 16 -5.04 12.59 13.82
N THR A 17 -4.35 11.46 13.76
CA THR A 17 -3.25 11.12 14.68
C THR A 17 -1.95 10.86 13.92
N PHE A 18 -1.77 11.43 12.75
CA PHE A 18 -0.56 11.22 11.95
C PHE A 18 0.69 11.72 12.65
N GLU A 19 1.74 10.93 12.60
CA GLU A 19 3.08 11.32 13.05
C GLU A 19 4.10 10.84 12.03
N ILE A 20 5.04 11.70 11.68
CA ILE A 20 6.13 11.35 10.77
C ILE A 20 6.89 10.15 11.36
N GLY A 21 7.18 9.16 10.52
CA GLY A 21 7.87 7.96 10.92
C GLY A 21 6.96 6.79 11.28
N GLN A 22 5.64 6.98 11.32
CA GLN A 22 4.72 5.85 11.51
C GLN A 22 4.91 4.84 10.39
N GLU A 23 4.90 3.56 10.77
CA GLU A 23 5.13 2.46 9.84
C GLU A 23 4.02 1.42 9.95
N ARG A 24 3.79 0.72 8.85
CA ARG A 24 2.93 -0.45 8.82
C ARG A 24 3.53 -1.47 7.87
N SER A 25 3.63 -2.71 8.33
CA SER A 25 4.09 -3.81 7.51
C SER A 25 3.05 -4.92 7.51
N GLU A 26 2.97 -5.64 6.40
CA GLU A 26 2.03 -6.73 6.23
C GLU A 26 2.64 -7.80 5.34
N GLU A 27 2.47 -9.07 5.70
CA GLU A 27 2.85 -10.16 4.81
C GLU A 27 1.76 -10.40 3.79
N PHE A 28 2.16 -10.78 2.59
CA PHE A 28 1.25 -11.22 1.53
C PHE A 28 1.91 -12.34 0.72
N THR A 29 1.08 -13.13 0.06
CA THR A 29 1.56 -14.18 -0.83
C THR A 29 1.41 -13.71 -2.28
N ALA A 30 2.47 -13.87 -3.08
CA ALA A 30 2.43 -13.58 -4.50
C ALA A 30 1.58 -14.65 -5.20
N ALA A 31 0.29 -14.38 -5.36
CA ALA A 31 -0.66 -15.37 -5.87
C ALA A 31 -1.82 -14.69 -6.61
N GLY A 32 -2.54 -15.46 -7.40
CA GLY A 32 -3.77 -15.03 -8.07
C GLY A 32 -3.60 -13.81 -8.94
N PRO A 33 -4.46 -12.78 -8.76
CA PRO A 33 -4.43 -11.60 -9.63
C PRO A 33 -3.18 -10.73 -9.46
N LEU A 34 -2.34 -11.00 -8.45
CA LEU A 34 -1.07 -10.28 -8.27
C LEU A 34 0.00 -10.76 -9.25
N LEU A 35 -0.23 -11.85 -9.96
CA LEU A 35 0.77 -12.50 -10.81
C LEU A 35 0.64 -12.12 -12.28
N THR A 36 1.75 -12.28 -13.01
CA THR A 36 1.77 -12.21 -14.47
C THR A 36 2.79 -13.22 -15.02
N ASP A 37 2.54 -13.71 -16.22
CA ASP A 37 3.51 -14.48 -17.00
C ASP A 37 4.02 -13.68 -18.21
N VAL A 38 3.75 -12.38 -18.20
CA VAL A 38 4.14 -11.42 -19.25
C VAL A 38 3.65 -11.91 -20.63
N GLY A 39 2.33 -12.22 -20.70
CA GLY A 39 1.71 -12.71 -21.93
C GLY A 39 2.22 -14.09 -22.36
N GLY A 40 2.66 -14.91 -21.40
CA GLY A 40 3.21 -16.23 -21.67
C GLY A 40 4.69 -16.23 -22.06
N SER A 41 5.31 -15.05 -22.11
CA SER A 41 6.66 -14.91 -22.67
C SER A 41 7.78 -15.45 -21.79
N ILE A 42 7.58 -15.51 -20.47
CA ILE A 42 8.62 -15.97 -19.53
C ILE A 42 8.43 -17.39 -19.01
N GLY A 43 7.29 -18.03 -19.33
CA GLY A 43 7.04 -19.44 -18.98
C GLY A 43 6.79 -19.73 -17.51
N VAL A 44 6.80 -18.73 -16.64
CA VAL A 44 6.50 -18.84 -15.21
C VAL A 44 5.68 -17.63 -14.78
N LYS A 45 5.02 -17.75 -13.63
CA LYS A 45 4.28 -16.63 -13.07
C LYS A 45 5.11 -15.96 -11.97
N VAL A 46 5.10 -14.65 -11.97
CA VAL A 46 5.81 -13.83 -10.98
C VAL A 46 4.90 -12.70 -10.51
N LEU A 47 5.22 -12.11 -9.37
CA LEU A 47 4.54 -10.90 -8.90
C LEU A 47 4.64 -9.82 -9.97
N SER A 48 3.50 -9.31 -10.43
CA SER A 48 3.48 -8.26 -11.44
C SER A 48 3.79 -6.90 -10.82
N THR A 49 4.24 -5.96 -11.64
CA THR A 49 4.43 -4.58 -11.19
C THR A 49 3.11 -3.95 -10.72
N PRO A 50 1.99 -4.08 -11.46
CA PRO A 50 0.70 -3.62 -10.92
C PRO A 50 0.30 -4.31 -9.62
N GLY A 51 0.58 -5.59 -9.48
CA GLY A 51 0.30 -6.33 -8.24
C GLY A 51 1.11 -5.81 -7.06
N MET A 52 2.39 -5.53 -7.29
CA MET A 52 3.25 -4.93 -6.28
C MET A 52 2.73 -3.55 -5.87
N ILE A 53 2.36 -2.72 -6.83
CA ILE A 53 1.81 -1.39 -6.57
C ILE A 53 0.51 -1.51 -5.76
N ALA A 54 -0.35 -2.46 -6.11
CA ALA A 54 -1.62 -2.66 -5.41
C ALA A 54 -1.40 -2.93 -3.90
N VAL A 55 -0.44 -3.78 -3.54
CA VAL A 55 -0.18 -4.06 -2.13
C VAL A 55 0.47 -2.86 -1.43
N MET A 56 1.31 -2.09 -2.11
CA MET A 56 1.89 -0.86 -1.57
C MET A 56 0.81 0.18 -1.29
N GLU A 57 -0.11 0.38 -2.23
CA GLU A 57 -1.22 1.33 -2.08
C GLU A 57 -2.14 0.91 -0.94
N ARG A 58 -2.51 -0.37 -0.90
CA ARG A 58 -3.38 -0.89 0.16
C ARG A 58 -2.77 -0.70 1.54
N ASN A 59 -1.50 -1.06 1.69
CA ASN A 59 -0.82 -0.93 2.98
C ASN A 59 -0.76 0.52 3.45
N SER A 60 -0.47 1.45 2.54
CA SER A 60 -0.43 2.88 2.86
C SER A 60 -1.84 3.42 3.17
N ALA A 61 -2.86 2.93 2.46
CA ALA A 61 -4.24 3.32 2.72
C ALA A 61 -4.71 2.87 4.10
N VAL A 62 -4.37 1.64 4.51
CA VAL A 62 -4.73 1.12 5.83
C VAL A 62 -4.01 1.90 6.93
N LEU A 63 -2.71 2.17 6.76
CA LEU A 63 -1.97 3.02 7.71
C LEU A 63 -2.65 4.38 7.85
N SER A 64 -3.11 4.96 6.74
CA SER A 64 -3.82 6.24 6.76
C SER A 64 -5.14 6.13 7.53
N LEU A 65 -5.94 5.08 7.27
CA LEU A 65 -7.22 4.89 7.95
C LEU A 65 -7.08 4.74 9.46
N GLU A 66 -6.01 4.09 9.90
CA GLU A 66 -5.74 3.92 11.33
C GLU A 66 -5.53 5.26 12.05
N ASN A 67 -5.22 6.31 11.30
CA ASN A 67 -4.92 7.64 11.83
C ASN A 67 -5.97 8.69 11.47
N LEU A 68 -7.10 8.27 10.89
CA LEU A 68 -8.15 9.19 10.46
C LEU A 68 -9.48 8.89 11.16
N PRO A 69 -10.26 9.94 11.49
CA PRO A 69 -11.59 9.73 12.03
C PRO A 69 -12.54 9.14 10.99
N GLU A 70 -13.64 8.59 11.47
CA GLU A 70 -14.74 8.13 10.65
C GLU A 70 -15.20 9.24 9.71
N GLY A 71 -15.56 8.89 8.48
CA GLY A 71 -16.00 9.85 7.47
C GLY A 71 -14.85 10.40 6.63
N LYS A 72 -13.60 10.09 7.00
CA LYS A 72 -12.43 10.47 6.21
C LYS A 72 -11.70 9.23 5.70
N ALA A 73 -11.06 9.37 4.55
CA ALA A 73 -10.29 8.33 3.91
C ALA A 73 -9.21 8.97 3.06
N THR A 74 -8.44 8.15 2.35
CA THR A 74 -7.47 8.67 1.40
C THR A 74 -7.68 8.03 0.03
N VAL A 75 -7.29 8.77 -1.00
CA VAL A 75 -7.20 8.25 -2.38
C VAL A 75 -5.75 8.39 -2.85
N GLY A 76 -5.33 7.48 -3.72
CA GLY A 76 -3.99 7.53 -4.30
C GLY A 76 -3.84 8.73 -5.22
N PHE A 77 -2.66 9.35 -5.19
CA PHE A 77 -2.33 10.49 -6.04
C PHE A 77 -1.15 10.21 -6.95
N GLU A 78 -0.09 9.62 -6.42
CA GLU A 78 1.13 9.34 -7.19
C GLU A 78 1.80 8.07 -6.68
N VAL A 79 2.36 7.31 -7.59
CA VAL A 79 3.23 6.17 -7.30
C VAL A 79 4.50 6.33 -8.11
N CYS A 80 5.65 6.28 -7.44
CA CYS A 80 6.96 6.36 -8.08
C CYS A 80 7.83 5.25 -7.50
N VAL A 81 7.82 4.08 -8.14
CA VAL A 81 8.47 2.88 -7.61
C VAL A 81 9.30 2.18 -8.68
N LYS A 82 10.24 1.38 -8.23
CA LYS A 82 11.03 0.49 -9.08
C LYS A 82 10.81 -0.95 -8.63
N HIS A 83 10.54 -1.83 -9.56
CA HIS A 83 10.43 -3.25 -9.34
C HIS A 83 11.79 -3.86 -9.66
N VAL A 84 12.62 -4.05 -8.64
CA VAL A 84 14.04 -4.32 -8.82
C VAL A 84 14.41 -5.80 -8.87
N ALA A 85 13.51 -6.69 -8.44
CA ALA A 85 13.72 -8.13 -8.49
C ALA A 85 12.38 -8.85 -8.63
N ALA A 86 12.42 -10.07 -9.17
CA ALA A 86 11.23 -10.89 -9.32
C ALA A 86 10.89 -11.63 -8.02
N ALA A 87 9.61 -11.75 -7.72
CA ALA A 87 9.12 -12.63 -6.68
C ALA A 87 8.32 -13.75 -7.35
N ALA A 88 8.68 -14.99 -7.09
CA ALA A 88 8.07 -16.14 -7.72
C ALA A 88 6.65 -16.38 -7.20
N GLU A 89 5.86 -17.09 -7.98
CA GLU A 89 4.54 -17.57 -7.56
C GLU A 89 4.64 -18.26 -6.18
N ASP A 90 3.70 -17.97 -5.31
CA ASP A 90 3.60 -18.51 -3.94
C ASP A 90 4.66 -18.01 -2.96
N SER A 91 5.53 -17.09 -3.35
CA SER A 91 6.47 -16.46 -2.42
C SER A 91 5.72 -15.66 -1.37
N VAL A 92 6.18 -15.73 -0.13
CA VAL A 92 5.68 -14.88 0.95
C VAL A 92 6.57 -13.63 1.02
N CYS A 93 5.95 -12.48 0.81
CA CYS A 93 6.63 -11.19 0.79
C CYS A 93 6.10 -10.30 1.91
N THR A 94 6.84 -9.24 2.21
CA THR A 94 6.41 -8.22 3.17
C THR A 94 6.32 -6.88 2.46
N VAL A 95 5.19 -6.20 2.58
CA VAL A 95 5.05 -4.81 2.16
C VAL A 95 5.15 -3.91 3.37
N SER A 96 5.90 -2.82 3.25
CA SER A 96 6.07 -1.84 4.33
C SER A 96 5.80 -0.44 3.80
N SER A 97 5.14 0.37 4.61
CA SER A 97 4.91 1.78 4.33
C SER A 97 5.36 2.58 5.54
N ARG A 98 6.01 3.72 5.29
CA ARG A 98 6.44 4.65 6.33
C ARG A 98 6.04 6.06 5.94
N LEU A 99 5.34 6.74 6.84
CA LEU A 99 4.93 8.12 6.60
C LEU A 99 6.14 9.05 6.72
N GLU A 100 6.48 9.71 5.61
CA GLU A 100 7.64 10.59 5.52
C GLU A 100 7.27 12.08 5.57
N GLU A 101 6.09 12.45 5.09
CA GLU A 101 5.71 13.85 4.98
C GLU A 101 4.20 14.02 5.05
N ILE A 102 3.78 15.11 5.69
CA ILE A 102 2.38 15.54 5.73
C ILE A 102 2.36 17.03 5.39
N VAL A 103 1.52 17.41 4.43
CA VAL A 103 1.36 18.83 4.05
C VAL A 103 -0.11 19.20 4.25
N ASP A 104 -0.34 20.21 5.08
CA ASP A 104 -1.67 20.76 5.39
C ASP A 104 -2.67 19.72 5.91
N GLY A 105 -2.18 18.65 6.55
CA GLY A 105 -3.03 17.56 7.02
C GLY A 105 -3.75 16.80 5.92
N ARG A 106 -3.40 17.03 4.66
CA ARG A 106 -4.14 16.54 3.50
C ARG A 106 -3.31 15.73 2.52
N LYS A 107 -2.03 16.07 2.36
CA LYS A 107 -1.12 15.37 1.44
C LYS A 107 -0.20 14.49 2.26
N LEU A 108 -0.26 13.18 2.02
CA LEU A 108 0.55 12.21 2.74
C LEU A 108 1.53 11.57 1.77
N ARG A 109 2.80 11.54 2.14
CA ARG A 109 3.83 10.89 1.34
C ARG A 109 4.46 9.77 2.13
N PHE A 110 4.54 8.60 1.51
CA PHE A 110 5.06 7.38 2.12
C PHE A 110 6.30 6.90 1.37
N ALA A 111 7.26 6.36 2.11
CA ALA A 111 8.25 5.46 1.56
C ALA A 111 7.62 4.06 1.57
N VAL A 112 7.73 3.33 0.47
CA VAL A 112 7.13 2.01 0.33
C VAL A 112 8.18 1.01 -0.13
N GLU A 113 8.06 -0.22 0.35
CA GLU A 113 8.99 -1.29 0.01
C GLU A 113 8.29 -2.64 0.03
N VAL A 114 8.70 -3.53 -0.87
CA VAL A 114 8.33 -4.94 -0.82
C VAL A 114 9.61 -5.76 -0.76
N THR A 115 9.67 -6.68 0.19
CA THR A 115 10.83 -7.57 0.38
C THR A 115 10.38 -9.02 0.43
N GLU A 116 11.30 -9.92 0.10
CA GLU A 116 11.17 -11.35 0.35
C GLU A 116 12.40 -11.76 1.13
N GLY A 117 12.25 -11.98 2.44
CA GLY A 117 13.41 -12.14 3.33
C GLY A 117 14.30 -10.90 3.27
N ASP A 118 15.58 -11.10 2.95
CA ASP A 118 16.55 -10.01 2.84
C ASP A 118 16.61 -9.39 1.43
N ARG A 119 15.82 -9.91 0.48
CA ARG A 119 15.81 -9.41 -0.89
C ARG A 119 14.81 -8.28 -1.06
N THR A 120 15.25 -7.16 -1.60
CA THR A 120 14.33 -6.09 -2.01
C THR A 120 13.71 -6.46 -3.36
N ILE A 121 12.39 -6.48 -3.42
CA ILE A 121 11.62 -6.72 -4.64
C ILE A 121 11.23 -5.41 -5.28
N GLY A 122 10.78 -4.45 -4.48
CA GLY A 122 10.41 -3.14 -4.97
C GLY A 122 10.60 -2.06 -3.93
N VAL A 123 10.81 -0.82 -4.38
CA VAL A 123 11.07 0.31 -3.49
C VAL A 123 10.68 1.61 -4.18
N GLY A 124 10.20 2.56 -3.42
CA GLY A 124 9.89 3.88 -3.94
C GLY A 124 9.05 4.72 -3.01
N THR A 125 8.25 5.61 -3.60
CA THR A 125 7.40 6.54 -2.86
C THR A 125 5.98 6.49 -3.37
N HIS A 126 5.05 6.88 -2.48
CA HIS A 126 3.62 6.89 -2.79
C HIS A 126 2.97 8.06 -2.08
N GLU A 127 2.18 8.84 -2.81
CA GLU A 127 1.41 9.94 -2.24
C GLU A 127 -0.08 9.62 -2.23
N ARG A 128 -0.74 10.05 -1.17
CA ARG A 128 -2.19 9.94 -1.02
C ARG A 128 -2.76 11.28 -0.59
N ARG A 129 -4.06 11.44 -0.83
CA ARG A 129 -4.80 12.66 -0.44
C ARG A 129 -5.91 12.28 0.51
N VAL A 130 -6.00 13.00 1.62
CA VAL A 130 -7.12 12.86 2.55
C VAL A 130 -8.35 13.51 1.94
N ILE A 131 -9.46 12.81 2.01
CA ILE A 131 -10.75 13.26 1.48
C ILE A 131 -11.86 13.03 2.50
N ASP A 132 -12.97 13.74 2.32
CA ASP A 132 -14.22 13.44 3.03
C ASP A 132 -15.00 12.43 2.21
N VAL A 133 -15.34 11.30 2.81
CA VAL A 133 -16.03 10.22 2.10
C VAL A 133 -17.35 10.68 1.52
N GLY A 134 -18.09 11.53 2.25
CA GLY A 134 -19.35 12.05 1.80
C GLY A 134 -19.30 12.90 0.53
N SER A 135 -18.11 13.41 0.16
CA SER A 135 -17.96 14.24 -1.03
C SER A 135 -17.75 13.42 -2.32
N LEU A 136 -17.53 12.12 -2.20
CA LEU A 136 -17.24 11.27 -3.36
C LEU A 136 -18.46 10.86 -4.15
N GLY A 137 -19.62 10.84 -3.51
CA GLY A 137 -20.85 10.40 -4.14
C GLY A 137 -21.57 11.49 -4.91
N GLY A 138 -20.99 12.64 -4.92
CA GLY A 138 -21.40 13.89 -5.56
C GLY A 138 -22.54 14.05 -6.32
#